data_21e1ff80c52001d1c1379ce9257c5922
#
_entry.id   21e1ff80c52001d1c1379ce9257c5922
#
_cell.length_a   1.000
_cell.length_b   1.000
_cell.length_c   1.000
_cell.angle_alpha   90.00
_cell.angle_beta   90.00
_cell.angle_gamma   90.00
#
_symmetry.space_group_name_H-M   'P 1'
#
loop_
_entity.id
_entity.type
_entity.pdbx_description
1 polymer ?
#
loop_
_entity_poly.entity_id
_entity_poly.type
_entity_poly.pdbx_seq_one_letter_code
_entity_poly.pdbx_strand_id
1 'polypeptide(L)'
;MQAKLIIGNKNYSSWSLRAWLLLREAGIEFEEHRICLDVEGCAEEIARFSPSGRVPVLLLDGQPIWDTLAIAETVAERWPEAKLWPQDPDARAHARSISAEMHAGFHALRDAMPMNCRAMGRKVALPDALTSDIDRVIAIWSDCHHRYGGSGYGDSGGWLFGEFSIADAMYAPVVLRFRTYGINLPDSACSYPERLLESSAMQHWLAAAESETEVIEREETGQ
;
A
#
# COMPACT_ATOMS: atom_id res chain seq x y z
N MET A 1 -3.11 6.54 -24.14
CA MET A 1 -2.48 5.42 -23.39
C MET A 1 -3.59 4.73 -22.62
N GLN A 2 -3.83 3.45 -22.89
CA GLN A 2 -4.84 2.66 -22.19
C GLN A 2 -4.18 1.94 -21.02
N ALA A 3 -4.65 2.20 -19.81
CA ALA A 3 -4.18 1.54 -18.61
C ALA A 3 -5.23 0.55 -18.10
N LYS A 4 -4.81 -0.68 -17.76
CA LYS A 4 -5.64 -1.68 -17.11
C LYS A 4 -4.87 -2.28 -15.94
N LEU A 5 -5.44 -2.23 -14.74
CA LEU A 5 -4.84 -2.77 -13.54
C LEU A 5 -5.50 -4.08 -13.13
N ILE A 6 -4.71 -5.16 -13.09
CA ILE A 6 -5.13 -6.48 -12.63
C ILE A 6 -4.82 -6.56 -11.14
N ILE A 7 -5.82 -6.83 -10.32
CA ILE A 7 -5.72 -6.88 -8.85
C ILE A 7 -6.35 -8.16 -8.29
N GLY A 8 -6.01 -8.47 -7.06
CA GLY A 8 -6.71 -9.48 -6.26
C GLY A 8 -7.85 -8.88 -5.42
N ASN A 9 -8.41 -9.68 -4.51
CA ASN A 9 -9.43 -9.24 -3.56
C ASN A 9 -8.99 -7.99 -2.80
N LYS A 10 -9.84 -6.98 -2.73
CA LYS A 10 -9.52 -5.72 -2.04
C LYS A 10 -9.41 -5.89 -0.53
N ASN A 11 -10.16 -6.85 0.03
CA ASN A 11 -10.06 -7.13 1.46
C ASN A 11 -8.66 -7.60 1.87
N TYR A 12 -7.98 -8.41 1.04
CA TYR A 12 -6.77 -9.13 1.45
C TYR A 12 -5.50 -8.73 0.70
N SER A 13 -5.61 -8.29 -0.57
CA SER A 13 -4.45 -8.10 -1.42
C SER A 13 -3.71 -6.79 -1.15
N SER A 14 -2.78 -6.83 -0.19
CA SER A 14 -1.97 -5.67 0.17
C SER A 14 -1.08 -5.16 -0.98
N TRP A 15 -0.62 -6.04 -1.87
CA TRP A 15 0.16 -5.64 -3.03
C TRP A 15 -0.71 -4.90 -4.07
N SER A 16 -1.94 -5.36 -4.28
CA SER A 16 -2.90 -4.71 -5.17
C SER A 16 -3.29 -3.32 -4.68
N LEU A 17 -3.50 -3.16 -3.36
CA LEU A 17 -3.80 -1.85 -2.76
C LEU A 17 -2.74 -0.81 -3.12
N ARG A 18 -1.46 -1.14 -3.03
CA ARG A 18 -0.37 -0.20 -3.32
C ARG A 18 -0.46 0.38 -4.73
N ALA A 19 -0.57 -0.49 -5.73
CA ALA A 19 -0.65 -0.06 -7.13
C ALA A 19 -1.96 0.70 -7.42
N TRP A 20 -3.06 0.21 -6.88
CA TRP A 20 -4.37 0.81 -7.07
C TRP A 20 -4.45 2.22 -6.47
N LEU A 21 -4.00 2.36 -5.22
CA LEU A 21 -3.98 3.64 -4.51
C LEU A 21 -3.09 4.67 -5.23
N LEU A 22 -1.91 4.22 -5.67
CA LEU A 22 -0.99 5.06 -6.42
C LEU A 22 -1.64 5.65 -7.69
N LEU A 23 -2.27 4.81 -8.50
CA LEU A 23 -2.93 5.25 -9.74
C LEU A 23 -4.09 6.20 -9.45
N ARG A 24 -4.88 5.93 -8.40
CA ARG A 24 -6.00 6.78 -8.01
C ARG A 24 -5.56 8.15 -7.50
N GLU A 25 -4.59 8.21 -6.61
CA GLU A 25 -4.05 9.47 -6.09
C GLU A 25 -3.29 10.27 -7.17
N ALA A 26 -2.68 9.58 -8.15
CA ALA A 26 -2.09 10.22 -9.32
C ALA A 26 -3.13 10.77 -10.33
N GLY A 27 -4.42 10.53 -10.12
CA GLY A 27 -5.49 10.94 -11.04
C GLY A 27 -5.47 10.20 -12.38
N ILE A 28 -4.85 9.03 -12.44
CA ILE A 28 -4.74 8.22 -13.65
C ILE A 28 -6.00 7.37 -13.80
N GLU A 29 -6.67 7.52 -14.96
CA GLU A 29 -7.80 6.66 -15.33
C GLU A 29 -7.30 5.28 -15.78
N PHE A 30 -7.90 4.22 -15.26
CA PHE A 30 -7.59 2.84 -15.62
C PHE A 30 -8.81 1.94 -15.54
N GLU A 31 -8.83 0.90 -16.37
CA GLU A 31 -9.75 -0.21 -16.23
C GLU A 31 -9.29 -1.11 -15.08
N GLU A 32 -10.18 -1.44 -14.16
CA GLU A 32 -9.90 -2.37 -13.06
C GLU A 32 -10.38 -3.77 -13.44
N HIS A 33 -9.51 -4.77 -13.27
CA HIS A 33 -9.86 -6.18 -13.40
C HIS A 33 -9.47 -6.92 -12.12
N ARG A 34 -10.48 -7.30 -11.33
CA ARG A 34 -10.30 -8.04 -10.08
C ARG A 34 -10.38 -9.54 -10.33
N ILE A 35 -9.40 -10.28 -9.83
CA ILE A 35 -9.35 -11.74 -9.82
C ILE A 35 -9.58 -12.21 -8.38
N CYS A 36 -10.51 -13.17 -8.20
CA CYS A 36 -10.70 -13.82 -6.90
C CYS A 36 -9.49 -14.69 -6.59
N LEU A 37 -8.79 -14.38 -5.50
CA LEU A 37 -7.64 -15.14 -5.05
C LEU A 37 -8.09 -16.37 -4.24
N ASP A 38 -7.24 -17.40 -4.20
CA ASP A 38 -7.43 -18.61 -3.38
C ASP A 38 -8.66 -19.44 -3.78
N VAL A 39 -9.04 -19.37 -5.06
CA VAL A 39 -10.11 -20.20 -5.64
C VAL A 39 -9.57 -21.03 -6.80
N GLU A 40 -10.27 -22.09 -7.17
CA GLU A 40 -9.93 -22.92 -8.33
C GLU A 40 -9.89 -22.07 -9.62
N GLY A 41 -8.85 -22.26 -10.44
CA GLY A 41 -8.67 -21.49 -11.69
C GLY A 41 -8.02 -20.13 -11.51
N CYS A 42 -7.76 -19.68 -10.29
CA CYS A 42 -7.14 -18.37 -10.01
C CYS A 42 -5.75 -18.23 -10.66
N ALA A 43 -4.92 -19.25 -10.54
CA ALA A 43 -3.55 -19.22 -11.09
C ALA A 43 -3.56 -19.10 -12.62
N GLU A 44 -4.44 -19.84 -13.30
CA GLU A 44 -4.62 -19.81 -14.74
C GLU A 44 -5.15 -18.45 -15.22
N GLU A 45 -6.05 -17.83 -14.45
CA GLU A 45 -6.55 -16.50 -14.77
C GLU A 45 -5.45 -15.44 -14.61
N ILE A 46 -4.70 -15.46 -13.51
CA ILE A 46 -3.56 -14.57 -13.31
C ILE A 46 -2.52 -14.73 -14.43
N ALA A 47 -2.20 -15.97 -14.83
CA ALA A 47 -1.20 -16.25 -15.87
C ALA A 47 -1.54 -15.65 -17.23
N ARG A 48 -2.81 -15.33 -17.51
CA ARG A 48 -3.22 -14.64 -18.76
C ARG A 48 -2.71 -13.21 -18.84
N PHE A 49 -2.44 -12.58 -17.69
CA PHE A 49 -2.03 -11.18 -17.59
C PHE A 49 -0.62 -11.00 -17.03
N SER A 50 -0.19 -11.93 -16.17
CA SER A 50 1.01 -11.79 -15.33
C SER A 50 2.07 -12.82 -15.70
N PRO A 51 3.21 -12.38 -16.28
CA PRO A 51 4.35 -13.28 -16.49
C PRO A 51 4.94 -13.84 -15.20
N SER A 52 4.72 -13.16 -14.06
CA SER A 52 5.19 -13.60 -12.74
C SER A 52 4.20 -14.52 -12.01
N GLY A 53 2.98 -14.72 -12.54
CA GLY A 53 1.93 -15.46 -11.86
C GLY A 53 1.38 -14.77 -10.59
N ARG A 54 1.55 -13.45 -10.46
CA ARG A 54 1.15 -12.67 -9.29
C ARG A 54 0.40 -11.41 -9.68
N VAL A 55 -0.34 -10.87 -8.72
CA VAL A 55 -0.98 -9.54 -8.80
C VAL A 55 -0.28 -8.58 -7.80
N PRO A 56 -0.26 -7.24 -8.09
CA PRO A 56 -0.86 -6.56 -9.22
C PRO A 56 -0.03 -6.68 -10.50
N VAL A 57 -0.70 -6.46 -11.64
CA VAL A 57 -0.05 -6.20 -12.93
C VAL A 57 -0.72 -5.00 -13.58
N LEU A 58 0.08 -4.04 -14.03
CA LEU A 58 -0.40 -2.92 -14.82
C LEU A 58 -0.14 -3.22 -16.31
N LEU A 59 -1.21 -3.24 -17.10
CA LEU A 59 -1.10 -3.30 -18.56
C LEU A 59 -1.16 -1.86 -19.11
N LEU A 60 -0.08 -1.42 -19.74
CA LEU A 60 -0.05 -0.16 -20.48
C LEU A 60 0.00 -0.46 -21.99
N ASP A 61 -1.06 -0.07 -22.69
CA ASP A 61 -1.24 -0.41 -24.11
C ASP A 61 -0.99 -1.91 -24.38
N GLY A 62 -1.41 -2.77 -23.44
CA GLY A 62 -1.27 -4.22 -23.49
C GLY A 62 0.08 -4.78 -23.01
N GLN A 63 1.07 -3.93 -22.66
CA GLN A 63 2.35 -4.39 -22.14
C GLN A 63 2.28 -4.59 -20.61
N PRO A 64 2.60 -5.79 -20.09
CA PRO A 64 2.54 -6.07 -18.66
C PRO A 64 3.74 -5.48 -17.92
N ILE A 65 3.44 -4.81 -16.80
CA ILE A 65 4.42 -4.26 -15.86
C ILE A 65 4.11 -4.85 -14.48
N TRP A 66 5.09 -5.44 -13.86
CA TRP A 66 5.08 -6.03 -12.53
C TRP A 66 6.50 -5.90 -11.94
N ASP A 67 6.71 -5.86 -10.66
CA ASP A 67 5.79 -5.86 -9.55
C ASP A 67 5.36 -4.43 -9.14
N THR A 68 4.83 -4.30 -7.90
CA THR A 68 4.31 -3.02 -7.39
C THR A 68 5.31 -1.86 -7.46
N LEU A 69 6.60 -2.10 -7.14
CA LEU A 69 7.61 -1.04 -7.18
C LEU A 69 7.97 -0.66 -8.63
N ALA A 70 8.06 -1.64 -9.53
CA ALA A 70 8.25 -1.38 -10.95
C ALA A 70 7.05 -0.65 -11.58
N ILE A 71 5.83 -1.00 -11.17
CA ILE A 71 4.62 -0.25 -11.55
C ILE A 71 4.75 1.20 -11.08
N ALA A 72 5.13 1.42 -9.83
CA ALA A 72 5.25 2.75 -9.24
C ALA A 72 6.28 3.62 -9.96
N GLU A 73 7.48 3.09 -10.25
CA GLU A 73 8.51 3.80 -11.00
C GLU A 73 8.06 4.10 -12.44
N THR A 74 7.45 3.13 -13.12
CA THR A 74 6.94 3.34 -14.48
C THR A 74 5.88 4.43 -14.52
N VAL A 75 4.98 4.46 -13.53
CA VAL A 75 3.93 5.49 -13.42
C VAL A 75 4.57 6.85 -13.16
N ALA A 76 5.57 6.95 -12.28
CA ALA A 76 6.28 8.20 -12.02
C ALA A 76 7.02 8.75 -13.27
N GLU A 77 7.56 7.87 -14.11
CA GLU A 77 8.20 8.25 -15.37
C GLU A 77 7.20 8.67 -16.46
N ARG A 78 6.05 7.98 -16.55
CA ARG A 78 5.05 8.21 -17.60
C ARG A 78 4.15 9.41 -17.33
N TRP A 79 3.93 9.73 -16.06
CA TRP A 79 3.11 10.86 -15.59
C TRP A 79 3.92 11.75 -14.63
N PRO A 80 4.97 12.44 -15.12
CA PRO A 80 5.85 13.26 -14.28
C PRO A 80 5.11 14.43 -13.61
N GLU A 81 3.99 14.87 -14.19
CA GLU A 81 3.11 15.90 -13.63
C GLU A 81 2.43 15.47 -12.32
N ALA A 82 2.27 14.17 -12.09
CA ALA A 82 1.73 13.63 -10.85
C ALA A 82 2.69 13.74 -9.66
N LYS A 83 3.98 14.07 -9.89
CA LYS A 83 5.01 14.32 -8.86
C LYS A 83 5.07 13.24 -7.78
N LEU A 84 4.98 11.98 -8.16
CA LEU A 84 4.87 10.82 -7.25
C LEU A 84 6.13 10.55 -6.41
N TRP A 85 7.23 11.25 -6.67
CA TRP A 85 8.39 11.33 -5.80
C TRP A 85 8.63 12.77 -5.34
N PRO A 86 9.15 12.99 -4.11
CA PRO A 86 9.54 14.30 -3.63
C PRO A 86 10.44 15.04 -4.61
N GLN A 87 10.24 16.36 -4.77
CA GLN A 87 11.06 17.16 -5.68
C GLN A 87 12.46 17.40 -5.14
N ASP A 88 12.62 17.53 -3.82
CA ASP A 88 13.92 17.61 -3.16
C ASP A 88 14.69 16.30 -3.33
N PRO A 89 15.97 16.33 -3.78
CA PRO A 89 16.74 15.13 -4.05
C PRO A 89 17.00 14.26 -2.82
N ASP A 90 17.20 14.85 -1.65
CA ASP A 90 17.50 14.12 -0.42
C ASP A 90 16.22 13.47 0.15
N ALA A 91 15.12 14.21 0.13
CA ALA A 91 13.80 13.66 0.46
C ALA A 91 13.41 12.52 -0.51
N ARG A 92 13.67 12.68 -1.80
CA ARG A 92 13.41 11.65 -2.81
C ARG A 92 14.27 10.40 -2.59
N ALA A 93 15.54 10.56 -2.24
CA ALA A 93 16.42 9.44 -1.90
C ALA A 93 15.90 8.69 -0.65
N HIS A 94 15.46 9.43 0.36
CA HIS A 94 14.85 8.84 1.56
C HIS A 94 13.56 8.12 1.24
N ALA A 95 12.63 8.73 0.47
CA ALA A 95 11.38 8.11 0.05
C ALA A 95 11.60 6.79 -0.70
N ARG A 96 12.58 6.75 -1.61
CA ARG A 96 12.98 5.51 -2.31
C ARG A 96 13.53 4.46 -1.35
N SER A 97 14.36 4.87 -0.38
CA SER A 97 14.95 3.95 0.60
C SER A 97 13.89 3.25 1.43
N ILE A 98 12.96 4.01 2.03
CA ILE A 98 11.90 3.43 2.85
C ILE A 98 10.88 2.63 2.02
N SER A 99 10.65 3.02 0.76
CA SER A 99 9.79 2.25 -0.16
C SER A 99 10.42 0.90 -0.51
N ALA A 100 11.73 0.86 -0.78
CA ALA A 100 12.47 -0.37 -1.03
C ALA A 100 12.53 -1.26 0.22
N GLU A 101 12.74 -0.68 1.41
CA GLU A 101 12.71 -1.38 2.70
C GLU A 101 11.35 -2.02 2.93
N MET A 102 10.23 -1.29 2.69
CA MET A 102 8.89 -1.85 2.77
C MET A 102 8.66 -2.94 1.71
N HIS A 103 9.20 -2.81 0.52
CA HIS A 103 9.06 -3.81 -0.54
C HIS A 103 9.72 -5.14 -0.16
N ALA A 104 10.94 -5.09 0.36
CA ALA A 104 11.79 -6.27 0.59
C ALA A 104 11.75 -6.82 2.03
N GLY A 105 11.27 -6.05 3.01
CA GLY A 105 11.34 -6.37 4.43
C GLY A 105 10.01 -6.61 5.11
N PHE A 106 10.04 -6.51 6.45
CA PHE A 106 8.88 -6.61 7.35
C PHE A 106 8.15 -7.95 7.25
N HIS A 107 8.90 -9.05 7.17
CA HIS A 107 8.33 -10.39 7.00
C HIS A 107 7.51 -10.82 8.19
N ALA A 108 7.99 -10.58 9.43
CA ALA A 108 7.27 -10.94 10.64
C ALA A 108 5.92 -10.22 10.73
N LEU A 109 5.89 -8.93 10.37
CA LEU A 109 4.66 -8.12 10.33
C LEU A 109 3.69 -8.64 9.26
N ARG A 110 4.18 -8.99 8.08
CA ARG A 110 3.34 -9.49 6.98
C ARG A 110 2.72 -10.84 7.30
N ASP A 111 3.51 -11.73 7.91
CA ASP A 111 3.09 -13.11 8.21
C ASP A 111 2.14 -13.15 9.41
N ALA A 112 2.45 -12.40 10.48
CA ALA A 112 1.64 -12.42 11.70
C ALA A 112 0.38 -11.54 11.63
N MET A 113 0.40 -10.48 10.83
CA MET A 113 -0.66 -9.49 10.72
C MET A 113 -1.08 -9.31 9.25
N PRO A 114 -1.72 -10.31 8.60
CA PRO A 114 -2.22 -10.17 7.23
C PRO A 114 -3.19 -8.98 7.11
N MET A 115 -3.25 -8.38 5.91
CA MET A 115 -4.20 -7.30 5.64
C MET A 115 -5.61 -7.87 5.54
N ASN A 116 -6.51 -7.35 6.37
CA ASN A 116 -7.93 -7.65 6.33
C ASN A 116 -8.70 -6.34 6.58
N CYS A 117 -9.21 -5.74 5.51
CA CYS A 117 -9.86 -4.43 5.57
C CYS A 117 -11.15 -4.42 6.39
N ARG A 118 -11.87 -5.55 6.41
CA ARG A 118 -13.15 -5.72 7.12
C ARG A 118 -12.96 -6.00 8.60
N ALA A 119 -11.82 -6.60 8.98
CA ALA A 119 -11.60 -7.04 10.35
C ALA A 119 -11.13 -5.89 11.25
N MET A 120 -11.64 -5.90 12.48
CA MET A 120 -11.27 -4.94 13.53
C MET A 120 -11.10 -5.67 14.86
N GLY A 121 -10.18 -5.16 15.70
CA GLY A 121 -10.01 -5.67 17.06
C GLY A 121 -9.35 -7.05 17.16
N ARG A 122 -8.73 -7.52 16.07
CA ARG A 122 -7.98 -8.77 16.04
C ARG A 122 -6.79 -8.71 17.00
N LYS A 123 -6.40 -9.86 17.55
CA LYS A 123 -5.27 -9.98 18.49
C LYS A 123 -4.31 -11.06 18.01
N VAL A 124 -3.03 -10.74 18.05
CA VAL A 124 -1.93 -11.68 17.77
C VAL A 124 -0.88 -11.58 18.86
N ALA A 125 -0.12 -12.65 19.06
CA ALA A 125 1.07 -12.58 19.89
C ALA A 125 2.10 -11.63 19.26
N LEU A 126 2.85 -10.92 20.10
CA LEU A 126 3.88 -9.97 19.67
C LEU A 126 5.29 -10.51 20.01
N PRO A 127 5.80 -11.50 19.29
CA PRO A 127 7.18 -11.95 19.47
C PRO A 127 8.18 -10.86 19.06
N ASP A 128 9.42 -10.97 19.51
CA ASP A 128 10.46 -9.94 19.32
C ASP A 128 10.63 -9.52 17.85
N ALA A 129 10.58 -10.45 16.91
CA ALA A 129 10.70 -10.13 15.49
C ALA A 129 9.55 -9.27 14.98
N LEU A 130 8.30 -9.55 15.40
CA LEU A 130 7.14 -8.74 15.04
C LEU A 130 7.20 -7.36 15.71
N THR A 131 7.55 -7.32 17.00
CA THR A 131 7.73 -6.05 17.73
C THR A 131 8.79 -5.19 17.06
N SER A 132 9.91 -5.77 16.64
CA SER A 132 10.97 -5.06 15.92
C SER A 132 10.48 -4.49 14.59
N ASP A 133 9.67 -5.22 13.81
CA ASP A 133 9.09 -4.71 12.56
C ASP A 133 8.13 -3.54 12.83
N ILE A 134 7.26 -3.66 13.85
CA ILE A 134 6.33 -2.60 14.26
C ILE A 134 7.10 -1.35 14.68
N ASP A 135 8.08 -1.49 15.58
CA ASP A 135 8.90 -0.37 16.06
C ASP A 135 9.64 0.32 14.91
N ARG A 136 10.15 -0.47 13.94
CA ARG A 136 10.80 0.09 12.76
C ARG A 136 9.84 0.93 11.90
N VAL A 137 8.61 0.47 11.67
CA VAL A 137 7.58 1.25 10.95
C VAL A 137 7.28 2.55 11.69
N ILE A 138 7.05 2.49 13.00
CA ILE A 138 6.79 3.66 13.84
C ILE A 138 7.94 4.66 13.76
N ALA A 139 9.18 4.16 13.83
CA ALA A 139 10.37 5.01 13.72
C ALA A 139 10.46 5.71 12.35
N ILE A 140 10.15 5.01 11.26
CA ILE A 140 10.11 5.58 9.91
C ILE A 140 9.05 6.69 9.82
N TRP A 141 7.83 6.43 10.26
CA TRP A 141 6.76 7.43 10.20
C TRP A 141 7.05 8.65 11.08
N SER A 142 7.60 8.43 12.27
CA SER A 142 8.02 9.52 13.18
C SER A 142 9.17 10.36 12.57
N ASP A 143 10.17 9.74 11.95
CA ASP A 143 11.26 10.45 11.28
C ASP A 143 10.75 11.26 10.09
N CYS A 144 9.86 10.68 9.27
CA CYS A 144 9.22 11.40 8.17
C CYS A 144 8.43 12.61 8.68
N HIS A 145 7.59 12.41 9.72
CA HIS A 145 6.85 13.51 10.34
C HIS A 145 7.78 14.62 10.85
N HIS A 146 8.86 14.26 11.55
CA HIS A 146 9.83 15.23 12.07
C HIS A 146 10.54 16.01 10.95
N ARG A 147 10.96 15.35 9.90
CA ARG A 147 11.75 15.94 8.81
C ARG A 147 10.92 16.69 7.77
N TYR A 148 9.73 16.19 7.47
CA TYR A 148 8.93 16.65 6.34
C TYR A 148 7.52 17.11 6.72
N GLY A 149 7.12 16.97 7.98
CA GLY A 149 5.80 17.40 8.50
C GLY A 149 5.65 18.89 8.78
N GLY A 150 6.70 19.69 8.58
CA GLY A 150 6.70 21.14 8.87
C GLY A 150 6.42 22.00 7.62
N SER A 151 6.18 23.31 7.86
CA SER A 151 5.80 24.30 6.84
C SER A 151 6.81 24.54 5.71
N GLY A 152 7.97 23.88 5.71
CA GLY A 152 8.97 23.93 4.65
C GLY A 152 8.73 22.94 3.50
N TYR A 153 7.85 21.97 3.66
CA TYR A 153 7.54 20.91 2.69
C TYR A 153 6.07 20.95 2.19
N GLY A 154 5.50 22.13 2.12
CA GLY A 154 4.09 22.34 1.75
C GLY A 154 3.17 22.41 2.99
N ASP A 155 1.88 22.54 2.75
CA ASP A 155 0.88 22.30 3.79
C ASP A 155 0.93 20.81 4.08
N SER A 156 1.59 20.43 5.17
CA SER A 156 1.89 19.03 5.49
C SER A 156 0.60 18.26 5.80
N GLY A 157 -0.20 18.03 4.78
CA GLY A 157 -1.51 17.35 4.87
C GLY A 157 -1.47 15.95 5.48
N GLY A 158 -0.44 15.64 6.27
CA GLY A 158 -0.24 14.40 6.99
C GLY A 158 0.48 13.30 6.18
N TRP A 159 0.83 13.53 4.92
CA TRP A 159 1.60 12.59 4.10
C TRP A 159 3.06 12.49 4.56
N LEU A 160 3.73 11.36 4.31
CA LEU A 160 5.09 11.08 4.78
C LEU A 160 6.13 12.13 4.32
N PHE A 161 5.92 12.71 3.13
CA PHE A 161 6.82 13.70 2.53
C PHE A 161 6.11 15.03 2.17
N GLY A 162 5.08 15.40 2.93
CA GLY A 162 4.30 16.61 2.75
C GLY A 162 3.18 16.48 1.73
N GLU A 163 3.44 15.97 0.55
CA GLU A 163 2.47 15.60 -0.49
C GLU A 163 2.43 14.08 -0.66
N PHE A 164 1.34 13.56 -1.23
CA PHE A 164 1.22 12.12 -1.53
C PHE A 164 2.36 11.66 -2.43
N SER A 165 2.96 10.52 -2.09
CA SER A 165 4.08 9.94 -2.82
C SER A 165 3.96 8.41 -2.92
N ILE A 166 4.86 7.81 -3.69
CA ILE A 166 4.97 6.34 -3.77
C ILE A 166 5.22 5.74 -2.38
N ALA A 167 5.94 6.43 -1.48
CA ALA A 167 6.15 5.94 -0.12
C ALA A 167 4.83 5.76 0.63
N ASP A 168 3.88 6.68 0.49
CA ASP A 168 2.56 6.59 1.13
C ASP A 168 1.79 5.36 0.61
N ALA A 169 1.80 5.13 -0.70
CA ALA A 169 1.19 3.94 -1.28
C ALA A 169 1.85 2.64 -0.78
N MET A 170 3.17 2.63 -0.61
CA MET A 170 3.91 1.45 -0.13
C MET A 170 3.57 1.10 1.33
N TYR A 171 3.35 2.10 2.18
CA TYR A 171 2.99 1.90 3.59
C TYR A 171 1.49 1.77 3.85
N ALA A 172 0.62 2.08 2.89
CA ALA A 172 -0.84 2.03 3.07
C ALA A 172 -1.37 0.71 3.65
N PRO A 173 -0.93 -0.49 3.21
CA PRO A 173 -1.38 -1.74 3.82
C PRO A 173 -0.97 -1.89 5.29
N VAL A 174 0.11 -1.24 5.73
CA VAL A 174 0.55 -1.30 7.13
C VAL A 174 -0.39 -0.52 8.02
N VAL A 175 -0.90 0.63 7.55
CA VAL A 175 -1.94 1.39 8.24
C VAL A 175 -3.17 0.51 8.50
N LEU A 176 -3.63 -0.23 7.50
CA LEU A 176 -4.76 -1.14 7.65
C LEU A 176 -4.47 -2.29 8.61
N ARG A 177 -3.26 -2.87 8.56
CA ARG A 177 -2.80 -3.89 9.53
C ARG A 177 -2.83 -3.32 10.95
N PHE A 178 -2.25 -2.16 11.19
CA PHE A 178 -2.23 -1.52 12.51
C PHE A 178 -3.64 -1.23 13.03
N ARG A 179 -4.54 -0.77 12.15
CA ARG A 179 -5.95 -0.59 12.46
C ARG A 179 -6.63 -1.90 12.85
N THR A 180 -6.46 -2.95 12.04
CA THR A 180 -7.08 -4.28 12.27
C THR A 180 -6.65 -4.89 13.59
N TYR A 181 -5.36 -4.82 13.91
CA TYR A 181 -4.76 -5.47 15.09
C TYR A 181 -4.61 -4.53 16.30
N GLY A 182 -5.08 -3.30 16.20
CA GLY A 182 -5.10 -2.34 17.32
C GLY A 182 -3.72 -1.95 17.81
N ILE A 183 -2.76 -1.69 16.92
CA ILE A 183 -1.43 -1.21 17.27
C ILE A 183 -1.54 0.26 17.67
N ASN A 184 -1.09 0.58 18.89
CA ASN A 184 -1.04 1.96 19.38
C ASN A 184 0.13 2.70 18.76
N LEU A 185 -0.14 3.89 18.23
CA LEU A 185 0.86 4.77 17.65
C LEU A 185 1.14 5.95 18.57
N PRO A 186 2.40 6.41 18.70
CA PRO A 186 2.71 7.69 19.34
C PRO A 186 2.24 8.85 18.45
N ASP A 187 1.99 10.02 19.05
CA ASP A 187 1.52 11.23 18.34
C ASP A 187 2.39 11.57 17.11
N SER A 188 3.71 11.35 17.21
CA SER A 188 4.65 11.57 16.11
C SER A 188 4.47 10.67 14.89
N ALA A 189 3.68 9.61 14.99
CA ALA A 189 3.42 8.65 13.90
C ALA A 189 1.94 8.56 13.50
N CYS A 190 1.04 9.40 14.06
CA CYS A 190 -0.39 9.34 13.82
C CYS A 190 -0.85 10.07 12.55
N SER A 191 -0.19 11.17 12.17
CA SER A 191 -0.64 12.07 11.10
C SER A 191 -0.80 11.37 9.75
N TYR A 192 0.14 10.49 9.39
CA TYR A 192 0.07 9.75 8.13
C TYR A 192 -1.09 8.72 8.09
N PRO A 193 -1.27 7.83 9.10
CA PRO A 193 -2.41 6.94 9.15
C PRO A 193 -3.76 7.65 9.10
N GLU A 194 -3.92 8.74 9.83
CA GLU A 194 -5.15 9.55 9.84
C GLU A 194 -5.42 10.13 8.46
N ARG A 195 -4.41 10.79 7.86
CA ARG A 195 -4.51 11.36 6.52
C ARG A 195 -4.87 10.33 5.46
N LEU A 196 -4.20 9.16 5.50
CA LEU A 196 -4.44 8.07 4.55
C LEU A 196 -5.90 7.57 4.65
N LEU A 197 -6.37 7.30 5.87
CA LEU A 197 -7.72 6.79 6.09
C LEU A 197 -8.81 7.79 5.68
N GLU A 198 -8.53 9.10 5.72
CA GLU A 198 -9.43 10.16 5.28
C GLU A 198 -9.42 10.37 3.76
N SER A 199 -8.41 9.86 3.04
CA SER A 199 -8.32 10.08 1.59
C SER A 199 -9.48 9.42 0.85
N SER A 200 -9.99 10.11 -0.17
CA SER A 200 -11.11 9.62 -0.99
C SER A 200 -10.79 8.26 -1.65
N ALA A 201 -9.56 8.09 -2.12
CA ALA A 201 -9.15 6.83 -2.74
C ALA A 201 -9.17 5.68 -1.73
N MET A 202 -8.66 5.88 -0.50
CA MET A 202 -8.70 4.85 0.54
C MET A 202 -10.14 4.52 0.95
N GLN A 203 -11.00 5.51 1.09
CA GLN A 203 -12.42 5.30 1.40
C GLN A 203 -13.12 4.47 0.31
N HIS A 204 -12.83 4.73 -0.97
CA HIS A 204 -13.35 3.91 -2.07
C HIS A 204 -12.83 2.47 -2.03
N TRP A 205 -11.55 2.27 -1.70
CA TRP A 205 -11.00 0.92 -1.54
C TRP A 205 -11.69 0.16 -0.41
N LEU A 206 -11.83 0.79 0.76
CA LEU A 206 -12.46 0.19 1.93
C LEU A 206 -13.94 -0.16 1.68
N ALA A 207 -14.69 0.74 1.06
CA ALA A 207 -16.09 0.47 0.71
C ALA A 207 -16.24 -0.72 -0.27
N ALA A 208 -15.33 -0.82 -1.24
CA ALA A 208 -15.31 -1.95 -2.16
C ALA A 208 -14.89 -3.26 -1.46
N ALA A 209 -13.90 -3.21 -0.56
CA ALA A 209 -13.48 -4.36 0.26
C ALA A 209 -14.62 -4.86 1.17
N GLU A 210 -15.41 -3.95 1.74
CA GLU A 210 -16.57 -4.27 2.58
C GLU A 210 -17.65 -5.04 1.80
N SER A 211 -17.80 -4.75 0.51
CA SER A 211 -18.77 -5.42 -0.35
C SER A 211 -18.35 -6.81 -0.84
N GLU A 212 -17.08 -7.18 -0.65
CA GLU A 212 -16.58 -8.51 -1.02
C GLU A 212 -17.11 -9.57 -0.05
N THR A 213 -17.52 -10.73 -0.57
CA THR A 213 -18.06 -11.83 0.22
C THR A 213 -17.08 -12.99 0.40
N GLU A 214 -16.03 -13.01 -0.40
CA GLU A 214 -15.01 -14.05 -0.36
C GLU A 214 -14.23 -14.02 0.96
N VAL A 215 -13.87 -15.19 1.46
CA VAL A 215 -13.06 -15.40 2.66
C VAL A 215 -11.82 -16.20 2.28
N ILE A 216 -10.66 -15.66 2.62
CA ILE A 216 -9.37 -16.35 2.50
C ILE A 216 -8.95 -16.77 3.90
N GLU A 217 -9.19 -18.01 4.28
CA GLU A 217 -9.05 -18.53 5.64
C GLU A 217 -7.65 -18.25 6.25
N ARG A 218 -6.58 -18.37 5.46
CA ARG A 218 -5.22 -18.09 5.95
C ARG A 218 -4.97 -16.62 6.31
N GLU A 219 -5.81 -15.71 5.81
CA GLU A 219 -5.73 -14.26 6.09
C GLU A 219 -6.67 -13.85 7.26
N GLU A 220 -7.47 -14.77 7.80
CA GLU A 220 -8.38 -14.55 8.94
C GLU A 220 -7.67 -14.76 10.29
N THR A 221 -6.45 -14.25 10.42
CA THR A 221 -5.61 -14.40 11.61
C THR A 221 -6.06 -13.49 12.75
N GLY A 222 -5.92 -13.96 13.99
CA GLY A 222 -6.16 -13.21 15.22
C GLY A 222 -7.65 -13.07 15.56
N GLN A 223 -8.12 -13.90 16.45
CA GLN A 223 -9.50 -13.85 17.00
C GLN A 223 -9.57 -13.00 18.26
#